data_6c52b6b2421930c614a1a2c47b284314
#
_entry.id   6c52b6b2421930c614a1a2c47b284314
#
_cell.length_a   1.000
_cell.length_b   1.000
_cell.length_c   1.000
_cell.angle_alpha   90.00
_cell.angle_beta   90.00
_cell.angle_gamma   90.00
#
_symmetry.space_group_name_H-M   'P 1'
#
loop_
_entity.id
_entity.type
_entity.pdbx_description
1 polymer ?
#
loop_
_entity_poly.entity_id
_entity_poly.type
_entity_poly.pdbx_seq_one_letter_code
_entity_poly.pdbx_strand_id
1 'polypeptide(L)'
;MPQGGYLAFYENPAEGFADLRGEEAWVGFQGGPFRYYLIPGPLEEALARYVRLTGLPPMPPRWVLGFHYARWGLRTREEVEERVAGFLERGLPLRAVHLDIDYMRGYRVFTVDEDRYPDLEGLVRAFREKGVRTVLLLDPGVKAEKGFPPYEEGLREGLFCRLPSGEVVRGPVWPGLAAFPDFTDPKVRAWWGEKLAGFLRMGVAGFWLDMNEPALFAAWGEPTLPPSARHALEGQGGDHRLAHNLYGLLMARASWEGFRKHAPQGRPFLLTRAGHAGVQRYAWAWTGDVESTWEGLKATLRALLGLSLSGVYFVGSDIGGFSGNPSPELYLRWFQMAALTPFFRLHAARWTKRREPWRLGEEVL
;
A
#
# COMPACT_ATOMS: atom_id res chain seq x y z
N MET A 1 35.08 14.12 3.70
CA MET A 1 33.92 14.63 4.45
C MET A 1 34.35 14.88 5.87
N PRO A 2 34.04 16.01 6.51
CA PRO A 2 34.19 16.12 7.95
C PRO A 2 33.41 15.00 8.62
N GLN A 3 33.90 14.46 9.72
CA GLN A 3 33.33 13.32 10.44
C GLN A 3 31.97 13.64 11.12
N GLY A 4 31.30 14.72 10.74
CA GLY A 4 29.98 15.14 11.22
C GLY A 4 29.09 15.48 10.04
N GLY A 5 28.07 14.68 9.78
CA GLY A 5 26.99 14.99 8.87
C GLY A 5 25.80 15.59 9.60
N TYR A 6 24.72 15.78 8.86
CA TYR A 6 23.40 16.09 9.43
C TYR A 6 22.30 15.50 8.55
N LEU A 7 21.12 15.31 9.15
CA LEU A 7 19.88 15.01 8.47
C LEU A 7 18.96 16.22 8.59
N ALA A 8 18.38 16.67 7.49
CA ALA A 8 17.33 17.68 7.50
C ALA A 8 15.99 17.00 7.17
N PHE A 9 15.03 17.11 8.09
CA PHE A 9 13.67 16.63 7.89
C PHE A 9 12.73 17.83 7.81
N TYR A 10 12.05 17.97 6.68
CA TYR A 10 11.05 18.99 6.45
C TYR A 10 9.67 18.40 6.74
N GLU A 11 9.04 18.85 7.82
CA GLU A 11 7.71 18.41 8.23
C GLU A 11 6.63 19.22 7.50
N ASN A 12 6.50 18.97 6.22
CA ASN A 12 5.49 19.59 5.38
C ASN A 12 4.94 18.56 4.37
N PRO A 13 3.63 18.31 4.34
CA PRO A 13 3.02 17.34 3.42
C PRO A 13 2.71 17.91 2.04
N ALA A 14 2.82 19.23 1.84
CA ALA A 14 2.56 19.83 0.54
C ALA A 14 3.64 19.46 -0.48
N GLU A 15 3.32 19.53 -1.76
CA GLU A 15 4.29 19.43 -2.83
C GLU A 15 5.37 20.49 -2.66
N GLY A 16 6.62 20.12 -2.88
CA GLY A 16 7.76 20.99 -2.71
C GLY A 16 8.91 20.64 -3.63
N PHE A 17 9.95 21.44 -3.54
CA PHE A 17 11.20 21.21 -4.26
C PHE A 17 12.40 21.36 -3.35
N ALA A 18 13.50 20.70 -3.68
CA ALA A 18 14.82 20.94 -3.13
C ALA A 18 15.81 21.10 -4.28
N ASP A 19 16.52 22.22 -4.31
CA ASP A 19 17.61 22.45 -5.24
C ASP A 19 18.93 22.55 -4.45
N LEU A 20 19.79 21.56 -4.66
CA LEU A 20 21.06 21.38 -3.95
C LEU A 20 22.25 21.45 -4.93
N ARG A 21 22.06 21.99 -6.14
CA ARG A 21 23.07 21.98 -7.21
C ARG A 21 24.08 23.14 -7.12
N GLY A 22 23.75 24.21 -6.43
CA GLY A 22 24.58 25.39 -6.25
C GLY A 22 25.35 25.44 -4.93
N GLU A 23 25.95 26.58 -4.65
CA GLU A 23 26.55 26.86 -3.35
C GLU A 23 25.49 27.06 -2.26
N GLU A 24 24.31 27.51 -2.66
CA GLU A 24 23.13 27.66 -1.80
C GLU A 24 22.16 26.50 -1.99
N ALA A 25 21.54 26.06 -0.92
CA ALA A 25 20.48 25.06 -0.92
C ALA A 25 19.11 25.75 -0.84
N TRP A 26 18.24 25.47 -1.79
CA TRP A 26 16.89 26.01 -1.83
C TRP A 26 15.88 24.92 -1.57
N VAL A 27 14.98 25.15 -0.62
CA VAL A 27 13.85 24.26 -0.33
C VAL A 27 12.59 25.10 -0.25
N GLY A 28 11.53 24.67 -0.92
CA GLY A 28 10.25 25.37 -0.94
C GLY A 28 9.07 24.42 -1.05
N PHE A 29 7.90 24.88 -0.61
CA PHE A 29 6.64 24.13 -0.60
C PHE A 29 5.50 25.01 -1.14
N GLN A 30 4.52 24.40 -1.79
CA GLN A 30 3.35 25.10 -2.34
C GLN A 30 2.36 25.57 -1.26
N GLY A 31 2.56 25.24 0.02
CA GLY A 31 1.69 25.63 1.11
C GLY A 31 2.12 25.02 2.44
N GLY A 32 1.32 25.27 3.48
CA GLY A 32 1.59 24.77 4.82
C GLY A 32 2.69 25.53 5.57
N PRO A 33 2.96 25.16 6.82
CA PRO A 33 4.01 25.76 7.63
C PRO A 33 5.40 25.32 7.16
N PHE A 34 6.37 26.24 7.17
CA PHE A 34 7.77 25.91 6.94
C PHE A 34 8.42 25.47 8.24
N ARG A 35 8.33 24.17 8.55
CA ARG A 35 8.92 23.56 9.74
C ARG A 35 9.93 22.50 9.32
N TYR A 36 11.12 22.56 9.91
CA TYR A 36 12.13 21.54 9.68
C TYR A 36 12.92 21.21 10.93
N TYR A 37 13.51 20.04 10.95
CA TYR A 37 14.38 19.55 12.01
C TYR A 37 15.77 19.33 11.43
N LEU A 38 16.76 19.98 12.01
CA LEU A 38 18.18 19.72 11.72
C LEU A 38 18.72 18.78 12.78
N ILE A 39 19.13 17.61 12.36
CA ILE A 39 19.60 16.53 13.25
C ILE A 39 21.08 16.31 12.97
N PRO A 40 22.00 16.91 13.73
CA PRO A 40 23.43 16.74 13.55
C PRO A 40 23.90 15.38 14.03
N GLY A 41 24.97 14.85 13.41
CA GLY A 41 25.64 13.63 13.78
C GLY A 41 25.91 12.68 12.60
N PRO A 42 26.62 11.59 12.85
CA PRO A 42 26.79 10.51 11.88
C PRO A 42 25.44 9.97 11.41
N LEU A 43 25.38 9.40 10.19
CA LEU A 43 24.14 8.94 9.58
C LEU A 43 23.31 8.03 10.49
N GLU A 44 23.94 7.05 11.13
CA GLU A 44 23.25 6.10 12.01
C GLU A 44 22.56 6.76 13.20
N GLU A 45 23.25 7.71 13.86
CA GLU A 45 22.70 8.45 15.01
C GLU A 45 21.60 9.41 14.54
N ALA A 46 21.83 10.14 13.45
CA ALA A 46 20.85 11.07 12.90
C ALA A 46 19.58 10.34 12.49
N LEU A 47 19.70 9.18 11.82
CA LEU A 47 18.58 8.34 11.45
C LEU A 47 17.84 7.77 12.67
N ALA A 48 18.55 7.33 13.70
CA ALA A 48 17.94 6.87 14.95
C ALA A 48 17.11 7.98 15.62
N ARG A 49 17.60 9.22 15.61
CA ARG A 49 16.87 10.40 16.15
C ARG A 49 15.65 10.74 15.27
N TYR A 50 15.81 10.72 13.95
CA TYR A 50 14.73 10.92 12.99
C TYR A 50 13.59 9.91 13.18
N VAL A 51 13.91 8.63 13.34
CA VAL A 51 12.90 7.58 13.54
C VAL A 51 12.22 7.70 14.90
N ARG A 52 12.90 8.20 15.93
CA ARG A 52 12.22 8.55 17.20
C ARG A 52 11.20 9.67 17.03
N LEU A 53 11.49 10.64 16.15
CA LEU A 53 10.57 11.73 15.83
C LEU A 53 9.38 11.26 15.01
N THR A 54 9.60 10.46 13.96
CA THR A 54 8.58 10.01 13.01
C THR A 54 7.89 8.71 13.42
N GLY A 55 8.45 7.98 14.35
CA GLY A 55 7.93 6.74 14.94
C GLY A 55 8.63 5.48 14.41
N LEU A 56 8.73 4.50 15.31
CA LEU A 56 9.29 3.18 15.00
C LEU A 56 8.22 2.27 14.37
N PRO A 57 8.61 1.39 13.43
CA PRO A 57 7.71 0.35 12.96
C PRO A 57 7.44 -0.66 14.07
N PRO A 58 6.21 -1.18 14.17
CA PRO A 58 5.89 -2.27 15.10
C PRO A 58 6.59 -3.56 14.67
N MET A 59 6.90 -4.43 15.63
CA MET A 59 7.46 -5.75 15.35
C MET A 59 6.46 -6.58 14.54
N PRO A 60 6.82 -7.03 13.32
CA PRO A 60 5.91 -7.77 12.45
C PRO A 60 5.66 -9.19 12.95
N PRO A 61 4.60 -9.85 12.51
CA PRO A 61 4.47 -11.30 12.67
C PRO A 61 5.49 -12.02 11.77
N ARG A 62 6.04 -13.13 12.24
CA ARG A 62 7.13 -13.86 11.57
C ARG A 62 6.81 -14.27 10.12
N TRP A 63 5.55 -14.61 9.82
CA TRP A 63 5.15 -15.06 8.49
C TRP A 63 5.33 -13.98 7.39
N VAL A 64 5.28 -12.69 7.78
CA VAL A 64 5.45 -11.57 6.84
C VAL A 64 6.84 -11.50 6.23
N LEU A 65 7.86 -11.99 6.93
CA LEU A 65 9.25 -12.06 6.46
C LEU A 65 9.47 -13.22 5.48
N GLY A 66 8.47 -14.05 5.21
CA GLY A 66 8.55 -15.16 4.27
C GLY A 66 8.13 -14.78 2.87
N PHE A 67 8.07 -15.78 1.99
CA PHE A 67 7.69 -15.60 0.59
C PHE A 67 6.18 -15.41 0.45
N HIS A 68 5.78 -14.37 -0.28
CA HIS A 68 4.41 -14.03 -0.59
C HIS A 68 4.13 -14.19 -2.08
N TYR A 69 2.91 -14.57 -2.40
CA TYR A 69 2.42 -14.65 -3.77
C TYR A 69 1.18 -13.78 -3.97
N ALA A 70 1.16 -13.05 -5.04
CA ALA A 70 0.02 -12.31 -5.54
C ALA A 70 0.01 -12.36 -7.07
N ARG A 71 -1.14 -12.18 -7.67
CA ARG A 71 -1.26 -11.91 -9.10
C ARG A 71 -2.59 -11.21 -9.38
N TRP A 72 -2.54 -10.10 -10.08
CA TRP A 72 -3.75 -9.53 -10.64
C TRP A 72 -4.30 -10.47 -11.71
N GLY A 73 -5.57 -10.87 -11.55
CA GLY A 73 -6.23 -11.82 -12.44
C GLY A 73 -6.31 -13.24 -11.91
N LEU A 74 -6.08 -13.46 -10.62
CA LEU A 74 -6.60 -14.63 -9.90
C LEU A 74 -8.08 -14.35 -9.64
N ARG A 75 -8.93 -14.89 -10.55
CA ARG A 75 -10.33 -14.47 -10.63
C ARG A 75 -11.27 -15.32 -9.81
N THR A 76 -10.87 -16.56 -9.49
CA THR A 76 -11.71 -17.50 -8.77
C THR A 76 -10.97 -18.18 -7.63
N ARG A 77 -11.75 -18.73 -6.71
CA ARG A 77 -11.25 -19.55 -5.61
C ARG A 77 -10.36 -20.68 -6.13
N GLU A 78 -10.81 -21.40 -7.16
CA GLU A 78 -10.11 -22.57 -7.72
C GLU A 78 -8.74 -22.16 -8.29
N GLU A 79 -8.67 -21.01 -8.96
CA GLU A 79 -7.40 -20.50 -9.49
C GLU A 79 -6.39 -20.22 -8.37
N VAL A 80 -6.84 -19.65 -7.27
CA VAL A 80 -5.97 -19.35 -6.11
C VAL A 80 -5.57 -20.66 -5.42
N GLU A 81 -6.49 -21.60 -5.22
CA GLU A 81 -6.21 -22.91 -4.61
C GLU A 81 -5.18 -23.68 -5.45
N GLU A 82 -5.32 -23.71 -6.77
CA GLU A 82 -4.36 -24.33 -7.70
C GLU A 82 -2.95 -23.73 -7.55
N ARG A 83 -2.85 -22.38 -7.44
CA ARG A 83 -1.55 -21.70 -7.29
C ARG A 83 -0.90 -22.01 -5.95
N VAL A 84 -1.66 -21.92 -4.86
CA VAL A 84 -1.15 -22.23 -3.53
C VAL A 84 -0.69 -23.69 -3.46
N ALA A 85 -1.47 -24.62 -3.98
CA ALA A 85 -1.10 -26.03 -4.08
C ALA A 85 0.20 -26.22 -4.88
N GLY A 86 0.31 -25.55 -6.04
CA GLY A 86 1.50 -25.63 -6.89
C GLY A 86 2.79 -25.21 -6.21
N PHE A 87 2.78 -24.21 -5.32
CA PHE A 87 3.94 -23.84 -4.48
C PHE A 87 4.23 -24.90 -3.43
N LEU A 88 3.22 -25.36 -2.70
CA LEU A 88 3.38 -26.29 -1.58
C LEU A 88 3.84 -27.68 -2.04
N GLU A 89 3.29 -28.20 -3.12
CA GLU A 89 3.65 -29.50 -3.72
C GLU A 89 5.13 -29.55 -4.18
N ARG A 90 5.69 -28.40 -4.55
CA ARG A 90 7.10 -28.26 -4.93
C ARG A 90 8.04 -27.93 -3.76
N GLY A 91 7.51 -27.94 -2.54
CA GLY A 91 8.29 -27.60 -1.35
C GLY A 91 8.71 -26.13 -1.26
N LEU A 92 8.11 -25.24 -2.07
CA LEU A 92 8.40 -23.80 -2.04
C LEU A 92 7.74 -23.15 -0.82
N PRO A 93 8.47 -22.37 0.00
CA PRO A 93 8.03 -21.95 1.34
C PRO A 93 7.06 -20.77 1.31
N LEU A 94 5.91 -20.92 0.64
CA LEU A 94 4.86 -19.90 0.59
C LEU A 94 4.32 -19.62 2.00
N ARG A 95 4.29 -18.35 2.40
CA ARG A 95 3.78 -17.90 3.69
C ARG A 95 2.51 -17.05 3.61
N ALA A 96 2.28 -16.40 2.48
CA ALA A 96 1.06 -15.65 2.27
C ALA A 96 0.64 -15.63 0.80
N VAL A 97 -0.65 -15.56 0.57
CA VAL A 97 -1.27 -15.25 -0.70
C VAL A 97 -2.07 -13.95 -0.57
N HIS A 98 -1.91 -13.04 -1.54
CA HIS A 98 -2.68 -11.81 -1.59
C HIS A 98 -3.75 -11.95 -2.67
N LEU A 99 -4.99 -11.69 -2.31
CA LEU A 99 -6.09 -11.58 -3.24
C LEU A 99 -6.19 -10.11 -3.71
N ASP A 100 -6.02 -9.93 -5.01
CA ASP A 100 -6.14 -8.67 -5.73
C ASP A 100 -7.61 -8.32 -5.93
N ILE A 101 -7.93 -7.21 -6.60
CA ILE A 101 -9.29 -6.64 -6.75
C ILE A 101 -10.36 -7.64 -7.21
N ASP A 102 -9.98 -8.75 -7.85
CA ASP A 102 -10.92 -9.72 -8.44
C ASP A 102 -11.78 -10.48 -7.40
N TYR A 103 -11.42 -10.46 -6.11
CA TYR A 103 -12.26 -11.06 -5.06
C TYR A 103 -13.48 -10.18 -4.71
N MET A 104 -13.43 -8.89 -5.04
CA MET A 104 -14.50 -7.94 -4.72
C MET A 104 -15.60 -7.99 -5.78
N ARG A 105 -16.86 -7.94 -5.35
CA ARG A 105 -18.02 -7.88 -6.24
C ARG A 105 -18.02 -6.60 -7.08
N GLY A 106 -17.70 -6.73 -8.38
CA GLY A 106 -17.57 -5.58 -9.28
C GLY A 106 -16.59 -4.53 -8.77
N TYR A 107 -15.52 -4.97 -8.12
CA TYR A 107 -14.45 -4.13 -7.53
C TYR A 107 -14.92 -3.16 -6.44
N ARG A 108 -16.09 -3.38 -5.83
CA ARG A 108 -16.59 -2.57 -4.72
C ARG A 108 -15.86 -2.93 -3.44
N VAL A 109 -15.17 -1.97 -2.83
CA VAL A 109 -14.48 -2.16 -1.55
C VAL A 109 -15.45 -2.67 -0.46
N PHE A 110 -14.97 -3.49 0.47
CA PHE A 110 -15.73 -4.15 1.55
C PHE A 110 -16.74 -5.21 1.11
N THR A 111 -16.67 -5.69 -0.15
CA THR A 111 -17.52 -6.78 -0.65
C THR A 111 -16.72 -8.01 -0.98
N VAL A 112 -17.40 -9.15 -1.07
CA VAL A 112 -16.88 -10.39 -1.63
C VAL A 112 -17.76 -10.77 -2.81
N ASP A 113 -17.17 -11.21 -3.90
CA ASP A 113 -17.86 -11.79 -5.04
C ASP A 113 -18.06 -13.28 -4.77
N GLU A 114 -19.24 -13.64 -4.25
CA GLU A 114 -19.57 -15.01 -3.84
C GLU A 114 -19.66 -16.00 -5.03
N ASP A 115 -19.85 -15.49 -6.25
CA ASP A 115 -19.84 -16.32 -7.45
C ASP A 115 -18.42 -16.74 -7.84
N ARG A 116 -17.43 -15.89 -7.55
CA ARG A 116 -16.02 -16.13 -7.86
C ARG A 116 -15.25 -16.71 -6.68
N TYR A 117 -15.59 -16.28 -5.47
CA TYR A 117 -14.96 -16.66 -4.20
C TYR A 117 -16.02 -17.17 -3.20
N PRO A 118 -16.71 -18.28 -3.54
CA PRO A 118 -17.67 -18.86 -2.62
C PRO A 118 -16.97 -19.27 -1.32
N ASP A 119 -17.61 -19.01 -0.17
CA ASP A 119 -17.06 -19.32 1.15
C ASP A 119 -15.60 -18.84 1.34
N LEU A 120 -15.40 -17.53 1.21
CA LEU A 120 -14.07 -16.94 1.43
C LEU A 120 -13.51 -17.28 2.83
N GLU A 121 -14.36 -17.37 3.85
CA GLU A 121 -13.95 -17.74 5.21
C GLU A 121 -13.35 -19.15 5.25
N GLY A 122 -14.00 -20.11 4.59
CA GLY A 122 -13.48 -21.48 4.46
C GLY A 122 -12.16 -21.55 3.71
N LEU A 123 -12.00 -20.74 2.66
CA LEU A 123 -10.75 -20.62 1.91
C LEU A 123 -9.61 -20.09 2.81
N VAL A 124 -9.86 -19.01 3.53
CA VAL A 124 -8.90 -18.40 4.48
C VAL A 124 -8.48 -19.39 5.55
N ARG A 125 -9.44 -20.15 6.09
CA ARG A 125 -9.18 -21.20 7.08
C ARG A 125 -8.31 -22.32 6.50
N ALA A 126 -8.68 -22.85 5.32
CA ALA A 126 -7.93 -23.91 4.66
C ALA A 126 -6.48 -23.53 4.35
N PHE A 127 -6.24 -22.30 3.91
CA PHE A 127 -4.87 -21.81 3.71
C PHE A 127 -4.11 -21.65 5.02
N ARG A 128 -4.76 -21.16 6.06
CA ARG A 128 -4.15 -21.01 7.39
C ARG A 128 -3.69 -22.36 7.96
N GLU A 129 -4.49 -23.42 7.80
CA GLU A 129 -4.14 -24.80 8.20
C GLU A 129 -2.89 -25.31 7.47
N LYS A 130 -2.69 -24.91 6.21
CA LYS A 130 -1.49 -25.19 5.42
C LYS A 130 -0.30 -24.24 5.72
N GLY A 131 -0.45 -23.35 6.70
CA GLY A 131 0.59 -22.38 7.07
C GLY A 131 0.68 -21.14 6.17
N VAL A 132 -0.27 -20.96 5.24
CA VAL A 132 -0.36 -19.82 4.33
C VAL A 132 -1.37 -18.80 4.86
N ARG A 133 -1.01 -17.53 4.91
CA ARG A 133 -1.89 -16.44 5.33
C ARG A 133 -2.55 -15.78 4.14
N THR A 134 -3.78 -15.30 4.33
CA THR A 134 -4.51 -14.56 3.30
C THR A 134 -4.48 -13.07 3.60
N VAL A 135 -4.12 -12.27 2.61
CA VAL A 135 -4.11 -10.81 2.62
C VAL A 135 -5.08 -10.32 1.55
N LEU A 136 -5.92 -9.34 1.87
CA LEU A 136 -6.88 -8.78 0.93
C LEU A 136 -6.47 -7.37 0.48
N LEU A 137 -6.60 -7.08 -0.81
CA LEU A 137 -6.43 -5.74 -1.33
C LEU A 137 -7.65 -4.87 -0.94
N LEU A 138 -7.40 -3.60 -0.62
CA LEU A 138 -8.41 -2.57 -0.36
C LEU A 138 -8.04 -1.28 -1.09
N ASP A 139 -8.94 -0.80 -1.94
CA ASP A 139 -8.86 0.52 -2.56
C ASP A 139 -9.66 1.56 -1.75
N PRO A 140 -9.29 2.85 -1.75
CA PRO A 140 -10.02 3.87 -1.01
C PRO A 140 -11.33 4.28 -1.68
N GLY A 141 -11.49 4.05 -2.98
CA GLY A 141 -12.65 4.49 -3.74
C GLY A 141 -13.92 3.70 -3.43
N VAL A 142 -14.89 4.34 -2.79
CA VAL A 142 -16.21 3.77 -2.49
C VAL A 142 -17.14 4.00 -3.67
N LYS A 143 -17.63 2.92 -4.31
CA LYS A 143 -18.54 3.00 -5.46
C LYS A 143 -19.68 3.97 -5.21
N ALA A 144 -19.81 4.98 -6.06
CA ALA A 144 -20.90 5.99 -6.00
C ALA A 144 -22.17 5.41 -6.61
N GLU A 145 -22.86 4.58 -5.87
CA GLU A 145 -24.06 3.85 -6.33
C GLU A 145 -25.16 3.88 -5.27
N LYS A 146 -26.37 4.25 -5.71
CA LYS A 146 -27.56 4.19 -4.85
C LYS A 146 -27.83 2.75 -4.41
N GLY A 147 -28.10 2.54 -3.12
CA GLY A 147 -28.33 1.23 -2.52
C GLY A 147 -27.04 0.50 -2.11
N PHE A 148 -25.88 1.09 -2.35
CA PHE A 148 -24.61 0.55 -1.82
C PHE A 148 -24.36 1.09 -0.41
N PRO A 149 -24.47 0.25 0.65
CA PRO A 149 -24.50 0.73 2.03
C PRO A 149 -23.30 1.61 2.43
N PRO A 150 -22.02 1.27 2.09
CA PRO A 150 -20.89 2.13 2.45
C PRO A 150 -20.97 3.53 1.82
N TYR A 151 -21.54 3.65 0.62
CA TYR A 151 -21.72 4.94 -0.04
C TYR A 151 -22.83 5.76 0.61
N GLU A 152 -23.98 5.15 0.90
CA GLU A 152 -25.11 5.81 1.54
C GLU A 152 -24.79 6.26 2.97
N GLU A 153 -24.07 5.42 3.73
CA GLU A 153 -23.52 5.79 5.03
C GLU A 153 -22.60 7.00 4.92
N GLY A 154 -21.66 6.95 3.97
CA GLY A 154 -20.69 8.02 3.75
C GLY A 154 -21.35 9.35 3.36
N LEU A 155 -22.41 9.32 2.56
CA LEU A 155 -23.21 10.51 2.23
C LEU A 155 -23.94 11.06 3.46
N ARG A 156 -24.65 10.20 4.18
CA ARG A 156 -25.43 10.56 5.36
C ARG A 156 -24.57 11.17 6.46
N GLU A 157 -23.39 10.62 6.66
CA GLU A 157 -22.48 11.01 7.74
C GLU A 157 -21.41 12.02 7.34
N GLY A 158 -21.37 12.40 6.04
CA GLY A 158 -20.43 13.40 5.54
C GLY A 158 -18.97 12.93 5.53
N LEU A 159 -18.72 11.65 5.18
CA LEU A 159 -17.40 11.02 5.30
C LEU A 159 -16.49 11.24 4.09
N PHE A 160 -17.00 11.78 2.98
CA PHE A 160 -16.26 11.92 1.73
C PHE A 160 -15.67 13.30 1.54
N CYS A 161 -14.53 13.38 0.86
CA CYS A 161 -13.95 14.62 0.38
C CYS A 161 -14.96 15.42 -0.46
N ARG A 162 -14.92 16.76 -0.35
CA ARG A 162 -15.88 17.65 -1.02
C ARG A 162 -15.18 18.70 -1.88
N LEU A 163 -15.84 19.13 -2.93
CA LEU A 163 -15.45 20.32 -3.68
C LEU A 163 -15.74 21.59 -2.85
N PRO A 164 -15.17 22.75 -3.20
CA PRO A 164 -15.54 24.03 -2.57
C PRO A 164 -17.03 24.36 -2.65
N SER A 165 -17.73 23.84 -3.66
CA SER A 165 -19.20 23.94 -3.79
C SER A 165 -19.99 23.16 -2.73
N GLY A 166 -19.32 22.28 -1.97
CA GLY A 166 -19.95 21.36 -1.03
C GLY A 166 -20.33 20.01 -1.63
N GLU A 167 -20.24 19.84 -2.94
CA GLU A 167 -20.49 18.55 -3.60
C GLU A 167 -19.41 17.52 -3.25
N VAL A 168 -19.82 16.24 -3.16
CA VAL A 168 -18.89 15.14 -2.96
C VAL A 168 -17.97 14.97 -4.17
N VAL A 169 -16.67 14.92 -3.95
CA VAL A 169 -15.70 14.59 -5.00
C VAL A 169 -15.93 13.16 -5.48
N ARG A 170 -16.07 12.99 -6.79
CA ARG A 170 -16.19 11.67 -7.44
C ARG A 170 -15.19 11.57 -8.58
N GLY A 171 -14.64 10.39 -8.76
CA GLY A 171 -13.72 10.10 -9.85
C GLY A 171 -13.76 8.63 -10.28
N PRO A 172 -13.34 8.31 -11.52
CA PRO A 172 -13.33 6.95 -12.03
C PRO A 172 -12.16 6.16 -11.46
N VAL A 173 -12.48 5.00 -10.91
CA VAL A 173 -11.53 3.95 -10.48
C VAL A 173 -12.08 2.58 -10.85
N TRP A 174 -11.56 1.48 -10.29
CA TRP A 174 -11.95 0.13 -10.69
C TRP A 174 -13.46 -0.15 -10.69
N PRO A 175 -14.25 0.22 -9.69
CA PRO A 175 -15.71 0.02 -9.73
C PRO A 175 -16.44 1.02 -10.64
N GLY A 176 -15.74 1.90 -11.35
CA GLY A 176 -16.27 3.04 -12.07
C GLY A 176 -16.29 4.29 -11.19
N LEU A 177 -17.33 5.11 -11.27
CA LEU A 177 -17.40 6.33 -10.46
C LEU A 177 -17.44 6.01 -8.96
N ALA A 178 -16.51 6.59 -8.20
CA ALA A 178 -16.36 6.38 -6.77
C ALA A 178 -16.18 7.69 -6.01
N ALA A 179 -16.55 7.70 -4.73
CA ALA A 179 -16.28 8.78 -3.78
C ALA A 179 -15.12 8.38 -2.86
N PHE A 180 -14.39 9.35 -2.33
CA PHE A 180 -13.16 9.14 -1.58
C PHE A 180 -13.34 9.57 -0.12
N PRO A 181 -13.16 8.65 0.86
CA PRO A 181 -13.20 8.98 2.28
C PRO A 181 -12.15 10.02 2.64
N ASP A 182 -12.49 10.99 3.47
CA ASP A 182 -11.54 11.97 3.97
C ASP A 182 -10.81 11.43 5.21
N PHE A 183 -9.75 10.65 5.01
CA PHE A 183 -8.98 10.06 6.10
C PHE A 183 -8.30 11.08 7.02
N THR A 184 -8.31 12.37 6.67
CA THR A 184 -7.83 13.44 7.56
C THR A 184 -8.81 13.71 8.73
N ASP A 185 -10.04 13.19 8.64
CA ASP A 185 -11.03 13.22 9.72
C ASP A 185 -10.93 11.95 10.59
N PRO A 186 -10.74 12.07 11.92
CA PRO A 186 -10.73 10.93 12.85
C PRO A 186 -12.02 10.09 12.77
N LYS A 187 -13.18 10.70 12.53
CA LYS A 187 -14.47 10.01 12.38
C LYS A 187 -14.43 9.06 11.18
N VAL A 188 -13.86 9.52 10.06
CA VAL A 188 -13.73 8.70 8.84
C VAL A 188 -12.79 7.53 9.06
N ARG A 189 -11.68 7.75 9.77
CA ARG A 189 -10.75 6.65 10.13
C ARG A 189 -11.43 5.60 10.99
N ALA A 190 -12.22 6.02 11.97
CA ALA A 190 -12.99 5.08 12.80
C ALA A 190 -14.00 4.27 11.96
N TRP A 191 -14.78 4.94 11.10
CA TRP A 191 -15.71 4.28 10.19
C TRP A 191 -15.03 3.26 9.27
N TRP A 192 -13.88 3.62 8.67
CA TRP A 192 -13.11 2.70 7.83
C TRP A 192 -12.66 1.46 8.61
N GLY A 193 -12.14 1.66 9.81
CA GLY A 193 -11.71 0.57 10.69
C GLY A 193 -12.83 -0.41 11.02
N GLU A 194 -14.06 0.06 11.23
CA GLU A 194 -15.23 -0.80 11.47
C GLU A 194 -15.55 -1.72 10.29
N LYS A 195 -15.35 -1.25 9.04
CA LYS A 195 -15.59 -2.06 7.84
C LYS A 195 -14.65 -3.27 7.73
N LEU A 196 -13.50 -3.24 8.40
CA LEU A 196 -12.54 -4.35 8.38
C LEU A 196 -12.94 -5.51 9.31
N ALA A 197 -13.85 -5.28 10.25
CA ALA A 197 -14.23 -6.26 11.29
C ALA A 197 -14.69 -7.60 10.71
N GLY A 198 -15.45 -7.58 9.62
CA GLY A 198 -15.94 -8.80 8.95
C GLY A 198 -14.80 -9.67 8.44
N PHE A 199 -13.87 -9.08 7.69
CA PHE A 199 -12.71 -9.78 7.14
C PHE A 199 -11.78 -10.33 8.25
N LEU A 200 -11.57 -9.56 9.29
CA LEU A 200 -10.75 -10.00 10.43
C LEU A 200 -11.37 -11.19 11.18
N ARG A 201 -12.70 -11.22 11.32
CA ARG A 201 -13.40 -12.39 11.88
C ARG A 201 -13.28 -13.65 11.02
N MET A 202 -13.24 -13.51 9.69
CA MET A 202 -12.97 -14.61 8.76
C MET A 202 -11.53 -15.15 8.88
N GLY A 203 -10.64 -14.44 9.59
CA GLY A 203 -9.24 -14.83 9.78
C GLY A 203 -8.28 -14.25 8.76
N VAL A 204 -8.70 -13.23 7.98
CA VAL A 204 -7.81 -12.46 7.11
C VAL A 204 -6.66 -11.89 7.94
N ALA A 205 -5.42 -12.11 7.48
CA ALA A 205 -4.21 -11.84 8.27
C ALA A 205 -3.63 -10.45 8.05
N GLY A 206 -4.08 -9.73 7.03
CA GLY A 206 -3.59 -8.39 6.71
C GLY A 206 -4.30 -7.78 5.51
N PHE A 207 -3.97 -6.54 5.22
CA PHE A 207 -4.55 -5.80 4.09
C PHE A 207 -3.46 -5.16 3.23
N TRP A 208 -3.73 -5.12 1.93
CA TRP A 208 -2.93 -4.45 0.93
C TRP A 208 -3.70 -3.21 0.47
N LEU A 209 -3.17 -2.03 0.80
CA LEU A 209 -3.76 -0.73 0.54
C LEU A 209 -3.20 -0.20 -0.78
N ASP A 210 -4.01 -0.27 -1.82
CA ASP A 210 -3.65 0.15 -3.17
C ASP A 210 -4.43 1.40 -3.59
N MET A 211 -4.05 2.05 -4.67
CA MET A 211 -4.69 3.24 -5.23
C MET A 211 -4.83 4.43 -4.25
N ASN A 212 -4.06 4.45 -3.19
CA ASN A 212 -4.23 5.34 -2.04
C ASN A 212 -3.36 6.60 -2.03
N GLU A 213 -3.01 7.10 -3.21
CA GLU A 213 -2.45 8.45 -3.42
C GLU A 213 -3.46 9.59 -3.13
N PRO A 214 -4.77 9.55 -3.41
CA PRO A 214 -5.61 8.59 -4.13
C PRO A 214 -5.48 8.73 -5.66
N ALA A 215 -5.35 7.59 -6.35
CA ALA A 215 -5.24 7.55 -7.81
C ALA A 215 -6.62 7.51 -8.49
N LEU A 216 -6.74 8.20 -9.64
CA LEU A 216 -7.89 8.21 -10.51
C LEU A 216 -7.51 7.77 -11.93
N PHE A 217 -8.43 7.13 -12.64
CA PHE A 217 -8.30 6.88 -14.07
C PHE A 217 -8.73 8.12 -14.86
N ALA A 218 -7.83 9.09 -14.94
CA ALA A 218 -8.08 10.32 -15.68
C ALA A 218 -7.48 10.21 -17.10
N ALA A 219 -8.29 10.41 -18.13
CA ALA A 219 -7.82 10.59 -19.49
C ALA A 219 -7.20 12.00 -19.69
N TRP A 220 -7.63 12.96 -18.88
CA TRP A 220 -7.24 14.37 -18.92
C TRP A 220 -7.16 14.90 -17.48
N GLY A 221 -6.19 15.76 -17.21
CA GLY A 221 -5.99 16.41 -15.91
C GLY A 221 -5.17 15.57 -14.92
N GLU A 222 -5.28 15.90 -13.66
CA GLU A 222 -4.51 15.25 -12.59
C GLU A 222 -5.02 13.83 -12.33
N PRO A 223 -4.14 12.84 -12.17
CA PRO A 223 -4.52 11.47 -11.86
C PRO A 223 -4.89 11.28 -10.37
N THR A 224 -5.36 12.32 -9.71
CA THR A 224 -5.75 12.35 -8.29
C THR A 224 -6.92 13.31 -8.07
N LEU A 225 -7.31 13.53 -6.80
CA LEU A 225 -8.37 14.49 -6.47
C LEU A 225 -7.96 15.93 -6.87
N PRO A 226 -8.94 16.78 -7.22
CA PRO A 226 -8.64 18.18 -7.51
C PRO A 226 -7.89 18.87 -6.38
N PRO A 227 -6.86 19.70 -6.65
CA PRO A 227 -6.12 20.42 -5.61
C PRO A 227 -6.99 21.25 -4.67
N SER A 228 -8.17 21.70 -5.15
CA SER A 228 -9.17 22.47 -4.36
C SER A 228 -10.09 21.61 -3.53
N ALA A 229 -10.04 20.27 -3.63
CA ALA A 229 -10.87 19.39 -2.80
C ALA A 229 -10.63 19.67 -1.32
N ARG A 230 -11.72 19.73 -0.54
CA ARG A 230 -11.69 20.08 0.88
C ARG A 230 -11.49 18.86 1.74
N HIS A 231 -10.68 19.04 2.76
CA HIS A 231 -10.32 18.05 3.78
C HIS A 231 -10.46 18.63 5.19
N ALA A 232 -10.78 17.78 6.16
CA ALA A 232 -10.93 18.17 7.55
C ALA A 232 -9.60 18.56 8.22
N LEU A 233 -8.49 17.90 7.87
CA LEU A 233 -7.14 18.10 8.44
C LEU A 233 -7.16 18.20 9.98
N GLU A 234 -7.70 17.18 10.64
CA GLU A 234 -7.86 17.11 12.10
C GLU A 234 -8.63 18.32 12.70
N GLY A 235 -9.58 18.87 11.94
CA GLY A 235 -10.40 20.03 12.33
C GLY A 235 -9.82 21.39 11.95
N GLN A 236 -8.61 21.46 11.43
CA GLN A 236 -8.00 22.73 10.96
C GLN A 236 -8.58 23.17 9.60
N GLY A 237 -9.11 22.23 8.83
CA GLY A 237 -9.55 22.47 7.48
C GLY A 237 -8.41 22.77 6.51
N GLY A 238 -8.64 22.48 5.25
CA GLY A 238 -7.69 22.76 4.19
C GLY A 238 -8.08 22.11 2.88
N ASP A 239 -7.15 22.05 1.94
CA ASP A 239 -7.39 21.48 0.64
C ASP A 239 -6.45 20.31 0.32
N HIS A 240 -6.66 19.71 -0.86
CA HIS A 240 -5.93 18.52 -1.27
C HIS A 240 -4.43 18.76 -1.47
N ARG A 241 -3.98 19.97 -1.71
CA ARG A 241 -2.55 20.32 -1.77
C ARG A 241 -1.81 19.98 -0.48
N LEU A 242 -2.47 20.12 0.68
CA LEU A 242 -1.93 19.74 1.99
C LEU A 242 -2.25 18.28 2.36
N ALA A 243 -3.36 17.74 1.87
CA ALA A 243 -3.83 16.40 2.25
C ALA A 243 -3.29 15.29 1.36
N HIS A 244 -2.87 15.56 0.12
CA HIS A 244 -2.48 14.55 -0.88
C HIS A 244 -1.46 13.55 -0.32
N ASN A 245 -0.31 14.01 0.12
CA ASN A 245 0.74 13.13 0.63
C ASN A 245 0.40 12.47 1.97
N LEU A 246 -0.60 12.98 2.70
CA LEU A 246 -1.08 12.39 3.95
C LEU A 246 -2.13 11.30 3.72
N TYR A 247 -2.77 11.26 2.56
CA TYR A 247 -3.92 10.41 2.31
C TYR A 247 -3.60 8.91 2.52
N GLY A 248 -2.56 8.41 1.87
CA GLY A 248 -2.12 7.02 2.03
C GLY A 248 -1.66 6.68 3.45
N LEU A 249 -0.92 7.60 4.10
CA LEU A 249 -0.51 7.47 5.50
C LEU A 249 -1.73 7.33 6.42
N LEU A 250 -2.76 8.16 6.23
CA LEU A 250 -3.93 8.18 7.11
C LEU A 250 -4.89 7.03 6.83
N MET A 251 -4.97 6.54 5.58
CA MET A 251 -5.65 5.27 5.26
C MET A 251 -4.95 4.08 5.94
N ALA A 252 -3.60 4.06 5.92
CA ALA A 252 -2.84 3.04 6.64
C ALA A 252 -3.08 3.10 8.15
N ARG A 253 -3.10 4.30 8.73
CA ARG A 253 -3.46 4.52 10.15
C ARG A 253 -4.86 4.02 10.46
N ALA A 254 -5.87 4.39 9.65
CA ALA A 254 -7.25 3.94 9.82
C ALA A 254 -7.37 2.41 9.81
N SER A 255 -6.69 1.77 8.85
CA SER A 255 -6.68 0.32 8.73
C SER A 255 -5.95 -0.36 9.90
N TRP A 256 -4.85 0.23 10.38
CA TRP A 256 -4.10 -0.27 11.53
C TRP A 256 -4.89 -0.15 12.83
N GLU A 257 -5.55 0.99 13.07
CA GLU A 257 -6.40 1.22 14.23
C GLU A 257 -7.59 0.25 14.23
N GLY A 258 -8.24 0.04 13.06
CA GLY A 258 -9.30 -0.95 12.88
C GLY A 258 -8.84 -2.38 13.16
N PHE A 259 -7.66 -2.77 12.62
CA PHE A 259 -7.08 -4.09 12.89
C PHE A 259 -6.84 -4.28 14.40
N ARG A 260 -6.21 -3.31 15.05
CA ARG A 260 -5.94 -3.35 16.50
C ARG A 260 -7.21 -3.46 17.35
N LYS A 261 -8.29 -2.80 16.91
CA LYS A 261 -9.58 -2.85 17.59
C LYS A 261 -10.25 -4.22 17.46
N HIS A 262 -10.29 -4.78 16.26
CA HIS A 262 -11.08 -6.00 15.96
C HIS A 262 -10.29 -7.30 16.04
N ALA A 263 -8.95 -7.23 16.06
CA ALA A 263 -8.06 -8.37 16.26
C ALA A 263 -6.91 -8.02 17.24
N PRO A 264 -7.22 -7.67 18.50
CA PRO A 264 -6.24 -7.09 19.44
C PRO A 264 -5.09 -8.03 19.79
N GLN A 265 -5.28 -9.34 19.66
CA GLN A 265 -4.23 -10.34 19.88
C GLN A 265 -3.29 -10.52 18.69
N GLY A 266 -3.70 -10.03 17.51
CA GLY A 266 -2.92 -10.10 16.28
C GLY A 266 -1.89 -8.97 16.19
N ARG A 267 -0.82 -9.22 15.43
CA ARG A 267 0.07 -8.17 14.96
C ARG A 267 -0.39 -7.74 13.56
N PRO A 268 -0.82 -6.49 13.35
CA PRO A 268 -1.27 -6.04 12.04
C PRO A 268 -0.19 -6.21 10.96
N PHE A 269 -0.60 -6.67 9.79
CA PHE A 269 0.17 -6.54 8.57
C PHE A 269 -0.62 -5.70 7.58
N LEU A 270 -0.07 -4.55 7.22
CA LEU A 270 -0.58 -3.69 6.17
C LEU A 270 0.54 -3.42 5.17
N LEU A 271 0.21 -3.45 3.89
CA LEU A 271 1.09 -3.08 2.79
C LEU A 271 0.48 -1.86 2.11
N THR A 272 1.24 -0.80 1.87
CA THR A 272 0.71 0.43 1.27
C THR A 272 1.53 0.87 0.05
N ARG A 273 0.85 1.36 -0.99
CA ARG A 273 1.49 1.94 -2.17
C ARG A 273 1.94 3.39 -1.93
N ALA A 274 1.12 4.16 -1.24
CA ALA A 274 1.41 5.55 -0.94
C ALA A 274 1.60 5.78 0.56
N GLY A 275 2.42 6.77 0.92
CA GLY A 275 2.68 7.14 2.30
C GLY A 275 3.50 8.42 2.40
N HIS A 276 3.73 8.85 3.63
CA HIS A 276 4.55 10.00 3.99
C HIS A 276 5.41 9.64 5.20
N ALA A 277 6.31 10.52 5.63
CA ALA A 277 7.11 10.33 6.84
C ALA A 277 6.23 9.90 8.03
N GLY A 278 6.55 8.77 8.65
CA GLY A 278 5.74 8.19 9.73
C GLY A 278 4.84 7.02 9.30
N VAL A 279 4.73 6.71 8.01
CA VAL A 279 3.94 5.57 7.51
C VAL A 279 4.42 4.23 8.05
N GLN A 280 5.72 4.12 8.34
CA GLN A 280 6.36 2.92 8.92
C GLN A 280 5.73 2.48 10.25
N ARG A 281 5.05 3.37 10.97
CA ARG A 281 4.31 3.04 12.20
C ARG A 281 3.12 2.13 11.95
N TYR A 282 2.59 2.12 10.73
CA TYR A 282 1.32 1.49 10.40
C TYR A 282 1.44 0.44 9.31
N ALA A 283 2.30 0.66 8.32
CA ALA A 283 2.34 -0.19 7.13
C ALA A 283 3.77 -0.42 6.60
N TRP A 284 3.91 -1.53 5.87
CA TRP A 284 5.01 -1.85 4.98
C TRP A 284 4.76 -1.18 3.64
N ALA A 285 5.79 -1.03 2.82
CA ALA A 285 5.68 -0.44 1.50
C ALA A 285 6.25 -1.37 0.41
N TRP A 286 5.86 -1.11 -0.84
CA TRP A 286 6.53 -1.68 -2.00
C TRP A 286 6.77 -0.60 -3.05
N THR A 287 7.60 -0.90 -4.03
CA THR A 287 8.03 0.09 -5.03
C THR A 287 7.03 0.34 -6.15
N GLY A 288 5.79 -0.15 -6.04
CA GLY A 288 4.73 0.04 -7.03
C GLY A 288 4.93 -0.75 -8.32
N ASP A 289 4.33 -0.28 -9.39
CA ASP A 289 4.18 -0.95 -10.69
C ASP A 289 5.42 -0.78 -11.58
N VAL A 290 6.52 -1.42 -11.22
CA VAL A 290 7.80 -1.33 -11.94
C VAL A 290 7.79 -2.24 -13.18
N GLU A 291 8.40 -1.80 -14.26
CA GLU A 291 8.56 -2.60 -15.48
C GLU A 291 9.60 -3.73 -15.32
N SER A 292 9.36 -4.85 -16.03
CA SER A 292 10.23 -6.02 -16.08
C SER A 292 11.46 -5.78 -16.98
N THR A 293 12.33 -4.86 -16.58
CA THR A 293 13.58 -4.49 -17.27
C THR A 293 14.76 -4.45 -16.31
N TRP A 294 15.98 -4.46 -16.82
CA TRP A 294 17.20 -4.28 -16.02
C TRP A 294 17.26 -2.89 -15.37
N GLU A 295 16.78 -1.87 -16.08
CA GLU A 295 16.63 -0.51 -15.58
C GLU A 295 15.61 -0.46 -14.43
N GLY A 296 14.49 -1.20 -14.57
CA GLY A 296 13.49 -1.36 -13.52
C GLY A 296 14.08 -2.01 -12.26
N LEU A 297 14.86 -3.08 -12.41
CA LEU A 297 15.56 -3.71 -11.28
C LEU A 297 16.54 -2.75 -10.59
N LYS A 298 17.32 -1.99 -11.38
CA LYS A 298 18.28 -1.00 -10.86
C LYS A 298 17.57 0.16 -10.15
N ALA A 299 16.47 0.65 -10.71
CA ALA A 299 15.64 1.69 -10.09
C ALA A 299 15.02 1.18 -8.77
N THR A 300 14.53 -0.05 -8.77
CA THR A 300 14.00 -0.73 -7.58
C THR A 300 15.02 -0.76 -6.45
N LEU A 301 16.25 -1.23 -6.71
CA LEU A 301 17.29 -1.27 -5.68
C LEU A 301 17.57 0.11 -5.08
N ARG A 302 17.62 1.15 -5.92
CA ARG A 302 17.82 2.53 -5.44
C ARG A 302 16.65 3.02 -4.59
N ALA A 303 15.41 2.71 -5.01
CA ALA A 303 14.21 3.06 -4.26
C ALA A 303 14.16 2.37 -2.89
N LEU A 304 14.49 1.07 -2.82
CA LEU A 304 14.56 0.32 -1.57
C LEU A 304 15.57 0.92 -0.59
N LEU A 305 16.76 1.26 -1.08
CA LEU A 305 17.80 1.91 -0.26
C LEU A 305 17.34 3.31 0.20
N GLY A 306 16.77 4.11 -0.71
CA GLY A 306 16.27 5.46 -0.39
C GLY A 306 15.14 5.44 0.65
N LEU A 307 14.18 4.53 0.51
CA LEU A 307 13.09 4.35 1.48
C LEU A 307 13.63 3.91 2.85
N SER A 308 14.56 2.95 2.87
CA SER A 308 15.18 2.50 4.12
C SER A 308 15.93 3.64 4.83
N LEU A 309 16.68 4.46 4.10
CA LEU A 309 17.38 5.65 4.63
C LEU A 309 16.40 6.77 5.03
N SER A 310 15.15 6.70 4.59
CA SER A 310 14.06 7.60 4.98
C SER A 310 13.18 7.04 6.11
N GLY A 311 13.61 5.96 6.77
CA GLY A 311 12.92 5.37 7.92
C GLY A 311 11.84 4.35 7.55
N VAL A 312 11.58 4.10 6.26
CA VAL A 312 10.65 3.05 5.80
C VAL A 312 11.44 1.75 5.60
N TYR A 313 11.70 1.06 6.71
CA TYR A 313 12.58 -0.11 6.72
C TYR A 313 11.97 -1.37 6.12
N PHE A 314 10.65 -1.55 6.29
CA PHE A 314 9.94 -2.73 5.79
C PHE A 314 9.42 -2.46 4.39
N VAL A 315 10.27 -2.67 3.42
CA VAL A 315 9.99 -2.40 2.01
C VAL A 315 10.48 -3.52 1.12
N GLY A 316 9.83 -3.71 -0.01
CA GLY A 316 10.22 -4.64 -1.06
C GLY A 316 9.69 -4.24 -2.41
N SER A 317 9.68 -5.17 -3.36
CA SER A 317 9.21 -4.94 -4.72
C SER A 317 8.46 -6.15 -5.26
N ASP A 318 7.77 -5.97 -6.38
CA ASP A 318 7.21 -7.06 -7.15
C ASP A 318 8.34 -7.79 -7.89
N ILE A 319 8.56 -9.06 -7.56
CA ILE A 319 9.66 -9.86 -8.12
C ILE A 319 9.46 -10.02 -9.63
N GLY A 320 10.50 -9.67 -10.37
CA GLY A 320 10.49 -9.72 -11.83
C GLY A 320 9.79 -8.52 -12.48
N GLY A 321 9.39 -7.50 -11.70
CA GLY A 321 8.60 -6.34 -12.13
C GLY A 321 7.10 -6.64 -12.21
N PHE A 322 6.26 -5.61 -12.16
CA PHE A 322 4.81 -5.75 -12.24
C PHE A 322 4.32 -5.91 -13.69
N SER A 323 4.79 -5.05 -14.61
CA SER A 323 4.43 -5.06 -16.02
C SER A 323 5.55 -5.62 -16.89
N GLY A 324 5.20 -6.12 -18.09
CA GLY A 324 6.15 -6.77 -18.98
C GLY A 324 6.46 -8.22 -18.62
N ASN A 325 7.40 -8.84 -19.33
CA ASN A 325 7.77 -10.24 -19.14
C ASN A 325 9.29 -10.35 -19.01
N PRO A 326 9.82 -10.63 -17.83
CA PRO A 326 11.25 -10.75 -17.62
C PRO A 326 11.83 -11.97 -18.35
N SER A 327 13.11 -11.87 -18.78
CA SER A 327 13.87 -13.06 -19.13
C SER A 327 14.08 -13.92 -17.88
N PRO A 328 14.37 -15.23 -18.02
CA PRO A 328 14.69 -16.10 -16.89
C PRO A 328 15.82 -15.53 -16.02
N GLU A 329 16.87 -15.00 -16.62
CA GLU A 329 17.99 -14.39 -15.89
C GLU A 329 17.57 -13.15 -15.10
N LEU A 330 16.84 -12.20 -15.73
CA LEU A 330 16.33 -11.01 -15.03
C LEU A 330 15.45 -11.39 -13.86
N TYR A 331 14.55 -12.37 -14.06
CA TYR A 331 13.68 -12.88 -13.00
C TYR A 331 14.49 -13.45 -11.84
N LEU A 332 15.48 -14.30 -12.12
CA LEU A 332 16.35 -14.90 -11.11
C LEU A 332 17.13 -13.83 -10.32
N ARG A 333 17.72 -12.84 -11.00
CA ARG A 333 18.45 -11.75 -10.33
C ARG A 333 17.53 -10.91 -9.44
N TRP A 334 16.30 -10.65 -9.91
CA TRP A 334 15.30 -9.95 -9.09
C TRP A 334 14.89 -10.77 -7.86
N PHE A 335 14.71 -12.06 -8.05
CA PHE A 335 14.38 -13.01 -6.97
C PHE A 335 15.48 -13.04 -5.91
N GLN A 336 16.74 -13.15 -6.35
CA GLN A 336 17.92 -13.12 -5.46
C GLN A 336 18.01 -11.83 -4.66
N MET A 337 17.82 -10.68 -5.31
CA MET A 337 17.77 -9.38 -4.64
C MET A 337 16.63 -9.33 -3.61
N ALA A 338 15.42 -9.72 -4.03
CA ALA A 338 14.24 -9.64 -3.18
C ALA A 338 14.31 -10.56 -1.95
N ALA A 339 15.01 -11.70 -2.04
CA ALA A 339 15.25 -12.60 -0.91
C ALA A 339 16.05 -11.94 0.23
N LEU A 340 16.77 -10.86 -0.06
CA LEU A 340 17.51 -10.06 0.92
C LEU A 340 16.75 -8.82 1.41
N THR A 341 15.52 -8.64 0.96
CA THR A 341 14.65 -7.52 1.40
C THR A 341 13.63 -7.99 2.43
N PRO A 342 13.16 -7.10 3.33
CA PRO A 342 12.15 -7.46 4.31
C PRO A 342 10.83 -7.95 3.70
N PHE A 343 10.38 -7.36 2.59
CA PHE A 343 9.17 -7.77 1.89
C PHE A 343 9.52 -8.51 0.60
N PHE A 344 9.08 -9.76 0.51
CA PHE A 344 9.48 -10.73 -0.49
C PHE A 344 8.24 -11.29 -1.18
N ARG A 345 7.77 -10.63 -2.26
CA ARG A 345 6.51 -10.95 -2.95
C ARG A 345 6.68 -11.10 -4.44
N LEU A 346 6.23 -12.23 -4.99
CA LEU A 346 5.97 -12.37 -6.42
C LEU A 346 4.59 -11.78 -6.73
N HIS A 347 4.54 -10.78 -7.62
CA HIS A 347 3.30 -10.17 -8.11
C HIS A 347 3.47 -9.70 -9.55
N ALA A 348 2.38 -9.71 -10.33
CA ALA A 348 2.40 -9.28 -11.73
C ALA A 348 1.01 -8.91 -12.25
N ALA A 349 0.98 -8.06 -13.27
CA ALA A 349 -0.21 -7.65 -13.97
C ALA A 349 -0.87 -8.80 -14.74
N ARG A 350 -2.20 -8.73 -14.90
CA ARG A 350 -3.03 -9.80 -15.53
C ARG A 350 -2.69 -10.08 -17.01
N TRP A 351 -2.20 -9.07 -17.73
CA TRP A 351 -1.82 -9.21 -19.14
C TRP A 351 -0.42 -9.76 -19.37
N THR A 352 0.36 -10.00 -18.33
CA THR A 352 1.69 -10.60 -18.42
C THR A 352 1.62 -12.11 -18.46
N LYS A 353 2.68 -12.78 -18.96
CA LYS A 353 2.82 -14.22 -18.83
C LYS A 353 2.82 -14.63 -17.36
N ARG A 354 2.31 -15.83 -17.07
CA ARG A 354 2.45 -16.43 -15.73
C ARG A 354 3.91 -16.67 -15.45
N ARG A 355 4.33 -16.38 -14.22
CA ARG A 355 5.74 -16.38 -13.83
C ARG A 355 6.00 -17.06 -12.48
N GLU A 356 5.13 -18.01 -12.11
CA GLU A 356 5.47 -18.91 -11.02
C GLU A 356 6.80 -19.62 -11.38
N PRO A 357 7.75 -19.84 -10.43
CA PRO A 357 9.11 -20.29 -10.74
C PRO A 357 9.18 -21.48 -11.70
N TRP A 358 8.31 -22.48 -11.53
CA TRP A 358 8.25 -23.68 -12.39
C TRP A 358 7.81 -23.42 -13.84
N ARG A 359 7.42 -22.20 -14.20
CA ARG A 359 7.05 -21.84 -15.57
C ARG A 359 8.17 -21.18 -16.35
N LEU A 360 9.27 -20.88 -15.69
CA LEU A 360 10.41 -20.19 -16.28
C LEU A 360 11.61 -21.13 -16.55
N GLY A 361 11.44 -22.42 -16.30
CA GLY A 361 12.45 -23.46 -16.51
C GLY A 361 12.97 -24.04 -15.19
N GLU A 362 13.58 -25.24 -15.27
CA GLU A 362 14.13 -25.96 -14.10
C GLU A 362 15.27 -25.19 -13.44
N GLU A 363 16.03 -24.44 -14.22
CA GLU A 363 17.14 -23.61 -13.73
C GLU A 363 16.71 -22.40 -12.88
N VAL A 364 15.40 -22.07 -12.92
CA VAL A 364 14.80 -20.99 -12.12
C VAL A 364 14.13 -21.54 -10.86
N LEU A 365 13.73 -22.81 -10.88
CA LEU A 365 13.07 -23.48 -9.76
C LEU A 365 14.10 -23.86 -8.67
#